data_6e3fdacc5aecb1bc03095b8a66c6967a
#
_entry.id   6e3fdacc5aecb1bc03095b8a66c6967a
#
_cell.length_a   1.000
_cell.length_b   1.000
_cell.length_c   1.000
_cell.angle_alpha   90.00
_cell.angle_beta   90.00
_cell.angle_gamma   90.00
#
_symmetry.space_group_name_H-M   'P 1'
#
loop_
_entity.id
_entity.type
_entity.pdbx_description
1 polymer ?
#
loop_
_entity_poly.entity_id
_entity_poly.type
_entity_poly.pdbx_seq_one_letter_code
_entity_poly.pdbx_strand_id
1 'polypeptide(L)'
;MKNNKKQQVTTIVEPQIESLSVWLNPDSETITKTQLFEWLKTQTKLKQQEDLKLYVGTDSNIMGLRFRFISVVCLYTVGKGGNYFYSVNWKPREQYRGNQQARMFEEATISIDLATQIQEELGLKSEIHIDASPKEAKQFTSGFSDNLK
;
A
#
# COMPACT_ATOMS: atom_id res chain seq x y z
N MET A 1 -18.74 -33.82 40.99
CA MET A 1 -17.63 -32.94 40.59
C MET A 1 -17.80 -32.61 39.11
N LYS A 2 -18.23 -31.40 38.83
CA LYS A 2 -18.37 -30.94 37.43
C LYS A 2 -17.05 -30.23 37.06
N ASN A 3 -16.28 -30.84 36.15
CA ASN A 3 -15.12 -30.24 35.56
C ASN A 3 -15.58 -29.16 34.57
N ASN A 4 -15.59 -27.90 35.02
CA ASN A 4 -15.70 -26.77 34.12
C ASN A 4 -14.34 -26.60 33.42
N LYS A 5 -14.16 -27.28 32.28
CA LYS A 5 -13.15 -26.87 31.32
C LYS A 5 -13.63 -25.53 30.75
N LYS A 6 -13.08 -24.44 31.27
CA LYS A 6 -13.14 -23.16 30.58
C LYS A 6 -12.50 -23.39 29.21
N GLN A 7 -13.31 -23.43 28.16
CA GLN A 7 -12.80 -23.28 26.82
C GLN A 7 -12.17 -21.88 26.75
N GLN A 8 -10.86 -21.85 26.69
CA GLN A 8 -10.19 -20.65 26.27
C GLN A 8 -10.58 -20.39 24.82
N VAL A 9 -11.45 -19.43 24.60
CA VAL A 9 -11.69 -18.87 23.29
C VAL A 9 -10.39 -18.15 22.92
N THR A 10 -9.54 -18.85 22.17
CA THR A 10 -8.42 -18.21 21.51
C THR A 10 -9.04 -17.30 20.46
N THR A 11 -9.14 -16.02 20.75
CA THR A 11 -9.48 -15.03 19.75
C THR A 11 -8.31 -15.04 18.77
N ILE A 12 -8.51 -15.70 17.63
CA ILE A 12 -7.61 -15.56 16.49
C ILE A 12 -7.80 -14.12 16.05
N VAL A 13 -6.94 -13.22 16.51
CA VAL A 13 -6.80 -11.92 15.90
C VAL A 13 -6.20 -12.20 14.53
N GLU A 14 -7.06 -12.27 13.51
CA GLU A 14 -6.57 -12.24 12.14
C GLU A 14 -5.69 -11.01 12.00
N PRO A 15 -4.42 -11.20 11.63
CA PRO A 15 -3.52 -10.06 11.46
C PRO A 15 -3.97 -9.29 10.24
N GLN A 16 -4.82 -8.28 10.43
CA GLN A 16 -5.22 -7.35 9.37
C GLN A 16 -4.03 -6.58 8.80
N ILE A 17 -2.89 -6.66 9.48
CA ILE A 17 -1.63 -6.02 9.08
C ILE A 17 -0.83 -6.90 8.11
N GLU A 18 -1.10 -8.20 8.04
CA GLU A 18 -0.33 -9.12 7.21
C GLU A 18 -0.66 -9.06 5.72
N SER A 19 -1.82 -8.55 5.32
CA SER A 19 -2.18 -8.48 3.91
C SER A 19 -1.25 -7.61 3.06
N LEU A 20 -0.62 -6.60 3.66
CA LEU A 20 0.40 -5.75 3.03
C LEU A 20 1.83 -6.16 3.39
N SER A 21 2.02 -7.26 4.11
CA SER A 21 3.33 -7.76 4.52
C SER A 21 4.03 -8.57 3.44
N VAL A 22 3.28 -9.06 2.46
CA VAL A 22 3.78 -9.88 1.35
C VAL A 22 3.83 -9.05 0.08
N TRP A 23 5.03 -8.96 -0.50
CA TRP A 23 5.31 -8.23 -1.72
C TRP A 23 5.87 -9.17 -2.78
N LEU A 24 5.64 -8.84 -4.03
CA LEU A 24 6.11 -9.61 -5.17
C LEU A 24 6.96 -8.71 -6.08
N ASN A 25 8.01 -9.28 -6.65
CA ASN A 25 8.78 -8.64 -7.71
C ASN A 25 8.13 -8.94 -9.09
N PRO A 26 8.67 -8.40 -10.21
CA PRO A 26 8.13 -8.68 -11.55
C PRO A 26 8.08 -10.16 -11.93
N ASP A 27 8.95 -10.98 -11.36
CA ASP A 27 8.99 -12.44 -11.58
C ASP A 27 8.05 -13.21 -10.65
N SER A 28 7.20 -12.49 -9.91
CA SER A 28 6.26 -13.04 -8.90
C SER A 28 6.93 -13.79 -7.75
N GLU A 29 8.18 -13.49 -7.48
CA GLU A 29 8.88 -13.97 -6.29
C GLU A 29 8.44 -13.16 -5.06
N THR A 30 8.20 -13.84 -3.96
CA THR A 30 7.67 -13.26 -2.73
C THR A 30 8.77 -12.73 -1.82
N ILE A 31 8.58 -11.52 -1.33
CA ILE A 31 9.42 -10.93 -0.29
C ILE A 31 8.54 -10.34 0.82
N THR A 32 9.11 -10.22 2.00
CA THR A 32 8.43 -9.54 3.12
C THR A 32 8.55 -8.02 2.98
N LYS A 33 7.68 -7.29 3.65
CA LYS A 33 7.78 -5.83 3.74
C LYS A 33 9.12 -5.37 4.32
N THR A 34 9.61 -6.08 5.32
CA THR A 34 10.93 -5.82 5.91
C THR A 34 12.05 -5.98 4.89
N GLN A 35 12.01 -7.03 4.08
CA GLN A 35 12.97 -7.25 3.00
C GLN A 35 12.88 -6.18 1.91
N LEU A 36 11.67 -5.73 1.56
CA LEU A 36 11.47 -4.62 0.63
C LEU A 36 12.11 -3.34 1.16
N PHE A 37 11.89 -3.01 2.42
CA PHE A 37 12.44 -1.81 3.04
C PHE A 37 13.97 -1.86 3.14
N GLU A 38 14.54 -3.02 3.49
CA GLU A 38 15.98 -3.24 3.46
C GLU A 38 16.56 -3.09 2.04
N TRP A 39 15.87 -3.58 1.04
CA TRP A 39 16.25 -3.42 -0.35
C TRP A 39 16.25 -1.94 -0.76
N LEU A 40 15.19 -1.19 -0.43
CA LEU A 40 15.11 0.25 -0.71
C LEU A 40 16.25 1.01 -0.04
N LYS A 41 16.53 0.73 1.21
CA LYS A 41 17.62 1.33 1.98
C LYS A 41 18.97 1.05 1.33
N THR A 42 19.21 -0.18 0.94
CA THR A 42 20.46 -0.59 0.31
C THR A 42 20.65 0.07 -1.05
N GLN A 43 19.63 0.05 -1.90
CA GLN A 43 19.71 0.63 -3.25
C GLN A 43 19.88 2.14 -3.23
N THR A 44 19.16 2.84 -2.37
CA THR A 44 19.31 4.29 -2.25
C THR A 44 20.69 4.69 -1.73
N LYS A 45 21.29 3.89 -0.88
CA LYS A 45 22.64 4.09 -0.37
C LYS A 45 23.71 3.83 -1.45
N LEU A 46 23.54 2.76 -2.23
CA LEU A 46 24.47 2.41 -3.33
C LEU A 46 24.42 3.40 -4.49
N LYS A 47 23.26 4.03 -4.72
CA LYS A 47 22.98 4.91 -5.86
C LYS A 47 22.92 6.40 -5.48
N GLN A 48 23.58 6.82 -4.42
CA GLN A 48 23.56 8.21 -3.94
C GLN A 48 23.98 9.25 -4.97
N GLN A 49 24.79 8.86 -5.96
CA GLN A 49 25.25 9.74 -7.04
C GLN A 49 24.28 9.83 -8.22
N GLU A 50 23.23 9.04 -8.20
CA GLU A 50 22.23 8.95 -9.27
C GLU A 50 20.97 9.74 -8.90
N ASP A 51 20.24 10.16 -9.93
CA ASP A 51 18.92 10.78 -9.73
C ASP A 51 17.87 9.69 -9.54
N LEU A 52 17.48 9.48 -8.28
CA LEU A 52 16.51 8.47 -7.88
C LEU A 52 15.17 9.11 -7.59
N LYS A 53 14.12 8.43 -8.05
CA LYS A 53 12.72 8.75 -7.70
C LYS A 53 12.03 7.53 -7.16
N LEU A 54 11.31 7.71 -6.08
CA LEU A 54 10.51 6.68 -5.45
C LEU A 54 9.03 6.99 -5.68
N TYR A 55 8.32 6.04 -6.29
CA TYR A 55 6.91 6.16 -6.58
C TYR A 55 6.11 5.15 -5.76
N VAL A 56 4.99 5.59 -5.24
CA VAL A 56 4.02 4.75 -4.54
C VAL A 56 2.65 4.99 -5.15
N GLY A 57 1.94 3.94 -5.47
CA GLY A 57 0.59 4.04 -6.02
C GLY A 57 -0.25 2.83 -5.64
N THR A 58 -1.55 3.00 -5.64
CA THR A 58 -2.51 1.92 -5.40
C THR A 58 -3.66 2.07 -6.38
N ASP A 59 -4.00 0.98 -7.04
CA ASP A 59 -5.16 0.88 -7.92
C ASP A 59 -6.04 -0.29 -7.49
N SER A 60 -7.32 -0.22 -7.80
CA SER A 60 -8.26 -1.28 -7.49
C SER A 60 -9.12 -1.65 -8.68
N ASN A 61 -9.46 -2.91 -8.76
CA ASN A 61 -10.40 -3.40 -9.75
C ASN A 61 -11.35 -4.43 -9.12
N ILE A 62 -12.49 -4.60 -9.79
CA ILE A 62 -13.49 -5.56 -9.35
C ILE A 62 -13.15 -6.95 -9.92
N MET A 63 -13.19 -7.95 -9.04
CA MET A 63 -13.00 -9.36 -9.38
C MET A 63 -14.09 -10.19 -8.72
N GLY A 64 -15.23 -10.37 -9.42
CA GLY A 64 -16.40 -11.07 -8.88
C GLY A 64 -17.02 -10.34 -7.68
N LEU A 65 -17.01 -10.97 -6.50
CA LEU A 65 -17.57 -10.41 -5.27
C LEU A 65 -16.55 -9.64 -4.42
N ARG A 66 -15.34 -9.44 -4.93
CA ARG A 66 -14.27 -8.76 -4.22
C ARG A 66 -13.65 -7.65 -5.06
N PHE A 67 -13.11 -6.65 -4.38
CA PHE A 67 -12.15 -5.71 -4.97
C PHE A 67 -10.74 -6.17 -4.69
N ARG A 68 -9.91 -6.08 -5.71
CA ARG A 68 -8.48 -6.30 -5.63
C ARG A 68 -7.78 -4.95 -5.61
N PHE A 69 -7.11 -4.64 -4.51
CA PHE A 69 -6.26 -3.45 -4.38
C PHE A 69 -4.82 -3.85 -4.62
N ILE A 70 -4.19 -3.24 -5.60
CA ILE A 70 -2.79 -3.49 -5.94
C ILE A 70 -1.99 -2.25 -5.59
N SER A 71 -1.06 -2.40 -4.66
CA SER A 71 -0.12 -1.34 -4.28
C SER A 71 1.23 -1.59 -4.94
N VAL A 72 1.84 -0.55 -5.47
CA VAL A 72 3.13 -0.62 -6.16
C VAL A 72 4.10 0.34 -5.51
N VAL A 73 5.32 -0.13 -5.29
CA VAL A 73 6.49 0.67 -4.93
C VAL A 73 7.49 0.54 -6.06
N CYS A 74 7.88 1.66 -6.66
CA CYS A 74 8.84 1.68 -7.75
C CYS A 74 10.01 2.60 -7.40
N LEU A 75 11.22 2.06 -7.45
CA LEU A 75 12.45 2.86 -7.38
C LEU A 75 12.97 3.04 -8.80
N TYR A 76 12.93 4.28 -9.28
CA TYR A 76 13.31 4.65 -10.63
C TYR A 76 14.61 5.44 -10.63
N THR A 77 15.56 4.99 -11.44
CA THR A 77 16.78 5.75 -11.73
C THR A 77 16.59 6.49 -13.04
N VAL A 78 16.61 7.82 -13.03
CA VAL A 78 16.38 8.63 -14.21
C VAL A 78 17.38 8.27 -15.31
N GLY A 79 16.87 7.94 -16.50
CA GLY A 79 17.66 7.53 -17.65
C GLY A 79 18.09 6.06 -17.68
N LYS A 80 17.85 5.27 -16.61
CA LYS A 80 18.28 3.86 -16.53
C LYS A 80 17.17 2.86 -16.28
N GLY A 81 15.94 3.34 -15.99
CA GLY A 81 14.80 2.49 -15.67
C GLY A 81 14.63 2.24 -14.18
N GLY A 82 13.74 1.33 -13.83
CA GLY A 82 13.35 1.12 -12.45
C GLY A 82 13.10 -0.32 -12.08
N ASN A 83 13.03 -0.55 -10.78
CA ASN A 83 12.58 -1.79 -10.19
C ASN A 83 11.28 -1.53 -9.43
N TYR A 84 10.33 -2.45 -9.52
CA TYR A 84 9.09 -2.33 -8.81
C TYR A 84 8.74 -3.59 -8.02
N PHE A 85 7.96 -3.37 -6.98
CA PHE A 85 7.36 -4.42 -6.17
C PHE A 85 5.89 -4.11 -6.03
N TYR A 86 5.07 -5.14 -5.93
CA TYR A 86 3.64 -4.97 -5.75
C TYR A 86 3.09 -5.87 -4.66
N SER A 87 2.01 -5.42 -4.05
CA SER A 87 1.26 -6.17 -3.05
C SER A 87 -0.22 -6.16 -3.41
N VAL A 88 -0.90 -7.28 -3.18
CA VAL A 88 -2.32 -7.43 -3.48
C VAL A 88 -3.09 -7.61 -2.19
N ASN A 89 -4.12 -6.78 -2.03
CA ASN A 89 -5.06 -6.87 -0.91
C ASN A 89 -6.48 -7.03 -1.44
N TRP A 90 -7.20 -7.99 -0.89
CA TRP A 90 -8.58 -8.28 -1.28
C TRP A 90 -9.54 -7.73 -0.23
N LYS A 91 -10.58 -7.05 -0.69
CA LYS A 91 -11.66 -6.55 0.17
C LYS A 91 -13.02 -6.92 -0.39
N PRO A 92 -14.04 -7.18 0.47
CA PRO A 92 -15.38 -7.50 0.00
C PRO A 92 -15.98 -6.35 -0.80
N ARG A 93 -16.62 -6.67 -1.92
CA ARG A 93 -17.31 -5.69 -2.75
C ARG A 93 -18.39 -4.91 -1.99
N GLU A 94 -19.07 -5.56 -1.06
CA GLU A 94 -20.13 -4.94 -0.26
C GLU A 94 -19.67 -3.75 0.56
N GLN A 95 -18.41 -3.73 0.97
CA GLN A 95 -17.82 -2.63 1.73
C GLN A 95 -17.87 -1.29 0.97
N TYR A 96 -17.89 -1.34 -0.37
CA TYR A 96 -17.86 -0.16 -1.24
C TYR A 96 -19.12 -0.03 -2.09
N ARG A 97 -20.21 -0.66 -1.69
CA ARG A 97 -21.44 -0.77 -2.47
C ARG A 97 -21.93 0.56 -3.00
N GLY A 98 -21.92 0.74 -4.33
CA GLY A 98 -22.38 1.94 -5.01
C GLY A 98 -21.58 3.21 -4.72
N ASN A 99 -20.45 3.11 -4.00
CA ASN A 99 -19.64 4.26 -3.63
C ASN A 99 -18.21 4.15 -4.21
N GLN A 100 -18.08 4.62 -5.44
CA GLN A 100 -16.79 4.68 -6.12
C GLN A 100 -15.79 5.62 -5.43
N GLN A 101 -16.29 6.70 -4.81
CA GLN A 101 -15.43 7.63 -4.07
C GLN A 101 -14.80 6.98 -2.84
N ALA A 102 -15.54 6.13 -2.12
CA ALA A 102 -14.99 5.40 -0.98
C ALA A 102 -13.86 4.47 -1.40
N ARG A 103 -13.98 3.82 -2.54
CA ARG A 103 -12.93 2.96 -3.10
C ARG A 103 -11.68 3.77 -3.49
N MET A 104 -11.86 4.90 -4.15
CA MET A 104 -10.77 5.81 -4.52
C MET A 104 -10.08 6.39 -3.29
N PHE A 105 -10.85 6.73 -2.27
CA PHE A 105 -10.34 7.20 -1.00
C PHE A 105 -9.48 6.13 -0.31
N GLU A 106 -9.92 4.88 -0.37
CA GLU A 106 -9.15 3.75 0.14
C GLU A 106 -7.82 3.56 -0.60
N GLU A 107 -7.83 3.64 -1.93
CA GLU A 107 -6.62 3.57 -2.75
C GLU A 107 -5.59 4.62 -2.32
N ALA A 108 -6.02 5.85 -2.15
CA ALA A 108 -5.16 6.94 -1.74
C ALA A 108 -4.67 6.78 -0.30
N THR A 109 -5.52 6.34 0.61
CA THR A 109 -5.16 6.09 2.01
C THR A 109 -4.07 5.03 2.11
N ILE A 110 -4.20 3.93 1.38
CA ILE A 110 -3.19 2.87 1.33
C ILE A 110 -1.84 3.43 0.85
N SER A 111 -1.85 4.22 -0.22
CA SER A 111 -0.62 4.80 -0.77
C SER A 111 0.03 5.81 0.17
N ILE A 112 -0.77 6.66 0.81
CA ILE A 112 -0.28 7.65 1.78
C ILE A 112 0.33 6.96 3.00
N ASP A 113 -0.34 5.95 3.54
CA ASP A 113 0.16 5.19 4.69
C ASP A 113 1.49 4.51 4.37
N LEU A 114 1.60 3.92 3.19
CA LEU A 114 2.83 3.27 2.74
C LEU A 114 3.96 4.28 2.55
N ALA A 115 3.70 5.40 1.88
CA ALA A 115 4.68 6.47 1.70
C ALA A 115 5.13 7.06 3.03
N THR A 116 4.22 7.22 3.97
CA THR A 116 4.50 7.69 5.32
C THR A 116 5.41 6.73 6.08
N GLN A 117 5.13 5.43 6.02
CA GLN A 117 5.98 4.42 6.64
C GLN A 117 7.40 4.40 6.04
N ILE A 118 7.51 4.50 4.72
CA ILE A 118 8.82 4.57 4.05
C ILE A 118 9.60 5.81 4.52
N GLN A 119 8.94 6.95 4.63
CA GLN A 119 9.59 8.18 5.09
C GLN A 119 10.00 8.09 6.56
N GLU A 120 9.15 7.58 7.43
CA GLU A 120 9.45 7.45 8.86
C GLU A 120 10.57 6.46 9.14
N GLU A 121 10.57 5.31 8.47
CA GLU A 121 11.56 4.25 8.70
C GLU A 121 12.86 4.45 7.93
N LEU A 122 12.82 5.00 6.72
CA LEU A 122 13.97 5.09 5.83
C LEU A 122 14.41 6.52 5.53
N GLY A 123 13.62 7.53 5.90
CA GLY A 123 13.90 8.92 5.54
C GLY A 123 13.78 9.21 4.05
N LEU A 124 13.09 8.37 3.30
CA LEU A 124 12.92 8.49 1.85
C LEU A 124 11.58 9.15 1.52
N LYS A 125 11.63 10.15 0.66
CA LYS A 125 10.46 10.84 0.13
C LYS A 125 9.92 10.11 -1.09
N SER A 126 8.62 9.85 -1.12
CA SER A 126 7.93 9.20 -2.23
C SER A 126 7.03 10.19 -2.97
N GLU A 127 6.91 10.03 -4.27
CA GLU A 127 5.82 10.61 -5.05
C GLU A 127 4.64 9.63 -5.02
N ILE A 128 3.47 10.14 -4.66
CA ILE A 128 2.25 9.33 -4.60
C ILE A 128 1.45 9.54 -5.88
N HIS A 129 1.22 8.47 -6.60
CA HIS A 129 0.40 8.48 -7.81
C HIS A 129 -1.04 8.10 -7.46
N ILE A 130 -1.96 9.01 -7.76
CA ILE A 130 -3.40 8.80 -7.58
C ILE A 130 -4.05 8.90 -8.97
N ASP A 131 -4.72 7.83 -9.37
CA ASP A 131 -5.51 7.83 -10.60
C ASP A 131 -6.92 8.35 -10.30
N ALA A 132 -7.12 9.64 -10.54
CA ALA A 132 -8.39 10.30 -10.33
C ALA A 132 -8.68 11.27 -11.48
N SER A 133 -9.95 11.34 -11.90
CA SER A 133 -10.36 12.38 -12.83
C SER A 133 -10.19 13.77 -12.19
N PRO A 134 -10.09 14.87 -12.98
CA PRO A 134 -9.94 16.21 -12.41
C PRO A 134 -11.05 16.60 -11.43
N LYS A 135 -12.26 16.12 -11.65
CA LYS A 135 -13.40 16.36 -10.73
C LYS A 135 -13.24 15.60 -9.43
N GLU A 136 -12.80 14.37 -9.49
CA GLU A 136 -12.55 13.51 -8.33
C GLU A 136 -11.33 14.01 -7.55
N ALA A 137 -10.29 14.45 -8.23
CA ALA A 137 -9.10 15.03 -7.62
C ALA A 137 -9.43 16.31 -6.81
N LYS A 138 -10.36 17.14 -7.28
CA LYS A 138 -10.81 18.33 -6.52
C LYS A 138 -11.57 17.96 -5.24
N GLN A 139 -12.42 16.96 -5.30
CA GLN A 139 -13.13 16.47 -4.10
C GLN A 139 -12.15 15.84 -3.10
N PHE A 140 -11.12 15.21 -3.60
CA PHE A 140 -10.06 14.59 -2.83
C PHE A 140 -9.23 15.62 -2.08
N THR A 141 -8.74 16.64 -2.78
CA THR A 141 -7.92 17.73 -2.20
C THR A 141 -8.69 18.54 -1.15
N SER A 142 -9.98 18.77 -1.32
CA SER A 142 -10.78 19.47 -0.32
C SER A 142 -10.93 18.68 0.98
N GLY A 143 -11.05 17.34 0.90
CA GLY A 143 -11.09 16.47 2.07
C GLY A 143 -9.75 16.39 2.83
N PHE A 144 -8.63 16.46 2.13
CA PHE A 144 -7.30 16.43 2.73
C PHE A 144 -6.89 17.77 3.34
N SER A 145 -7.28 18.88 2.74
CA SER A 145 -6.93 20.21 3.27
C SER A 145 -7.55 20.47 4.65
N ASP A 146 -8.70 19.88 4.94
CA ASP A 146 -9.36 20.00 6.24
C ASP A 146 -8.69 19.16 7.34
N ASN A 147 -7.96 18.11 6.97
CA ASN A 147 -7.22 17.25 7.89
C ASN A 147 -5.77 17.69 8.14
N LEU A 148 -5.28 18.66 7.38
CA LEU A 148 -3.90 19.16 7.46
C LEU A 148 -3.77 20.52 8.18
N LYS A 149 -4.90 21.01 8.70
CA LYS A 149 -4.91 22.23 9.52
C LYS A 149 -4.62 21.96 10.96
#